data_88b906652dced487f64e58eafe3782ba
#
_entry.id   88b906652dced487f64e58eafe3782ba
#
_cell.length_a   1.000
_cell.length_b   1.000
_cell.length_c   1.000
_cell.angle_alpha   90.00
_cell.angle_beta   90.00
_cell.angle_gamma   90.00
#
_symmetry.space_group_name_H-M   'P 1'
#
loop_
_entity.id
_entity.type
_entity.pdbx_description
1 polymer ?
#
loop_
_entity_poly.entity_id
_entity_poly.type
_entity_poly.pdbx_seq_one_letter_code
_entity_poly.pdbx_strand_id
1 'polypeptide(L)'
;ASFQTVSLLTGTGFTTTNYMDWPKMSIFVLLLAMFTGGGAGSTTGGIKMVRIMLLFKALKRELLLVIHPRAVIKLRIGDKVLDEGLFRNVGVFFFIFIILFLLGSLVTLYLEADNPNVDINIIDGISISLSCLANIGPGIGVIGPTGTYSLLGDSTLIFLSALMMLGRLEIITVLLLFYPDTYRD
;
A
#
# COMPACT_ATOMS: atom_id res chain seq x y z
N ALA A 1 10.99 -18.26 -6.74
CA ALA A 1 9.94 -17.79 -5.83
C ALA A 1 10.50 -16.83 -4.78
N SER A 2 11.44 -17.20 -3.91
CA SER A 2 11.94 -16.39 -2.78
C SER A 2 12.49 -15.02 -3.20
N PHE A 3 13.29 -14.93 -4.27
CA PHE A 3 13.81 -13.66 -4.77
C PHE A 3 12.66 -12.68 -5.12
N GLN A 4 11.66 -13.13 -5.87
CA GLN A 4 10.52 -12.29 -6.28
C GLN A 4 9.71 -11.82 -5.07
N THR A 5 9.45 -12.72 -4.11
CA THR A 5 8.72 -12.35 -2.89
C THR A 5 9.48 -11.31 -2.08
N VAL A 6 10.79 -11.48 -1.89
CA VAL A 6 11.62 -10.50 -1.17
C VAL A 6 11.69 -9.19 -1.93
N SER A 7 11.87 -9.20 -3.25
CA SER A 7 11.95 -8.00 -4.09
C SER A 7 10.66 -7.16 -4.01
N LEU A 8 9.50 -7.79 -4.11
CA LEU A 8 8.21 -7.10 -4.00
C LEU A 8 7.92 -6.62 -2.57
N LEU A 9 8.23 -7.44 -1.57
CA LEU A 9 8.03 -7.11 -0.15
C LEU A 9 8.91 -5.93 0.29
N THR A 10 10.15 -5.87 -0.17
CA THR A 10 11.07 -4.78 0.18
C THR A 10 10.91 -3.55 -0.70
N GLY A 11 10.01 -3.57 -1.70
CA GLY A 11 9.82 -2.49 -2.65
C GLY A 11 11.05 -2.24 -3.55
N THR A 12 11.92 -3.25 -3.71
CA THR A 12 13.09 -3.16 -4.60
C THR A 12 12.67 -3.23 -6.07
N GLY A 13 11.67 -4.05 -6.39
CA GLY A 13 11.05 -4.10 -7.71
C GLY A 13 11.84 -4.85 -8.79
N PHE A 14 13.00 -5.41 -8.49
CA PHE A 14 13.73 -6.22 -9.48
C PHE A 14 13.05 -7.56 -9.72
N THR A 15 12.99 -7.95 -10.99
CA THR A 15 12.39 -9.21 -11.43
C THR A 15 13.43 -10.06 -12.15
N THR A 16 13.48 -11.35 -11.83
CA THR A 16 14.38 -12.33 -12.46
C THR A 16 13.65 -13.33 -13.35
N THR A 17 12.35 -13.44 -13.17
CA THR A 17 11.48 -14.38 -13.90
C THR A 17 10.10 -13.76 -14.10
N ASN A 18 9.41 -14.17 -15.16
CA ASN A 18 8.02 -13.81 -15.36
C ASN A 18 7.14 -14.60 -14.37
N TYR A 19 6.68 -13.93 -13.29
CA TYR A 19 5.78 -14.57 -12.31
C TYR A 19 4.32 -14.58 -12.78
N MET A 20 3.99 -13.98 -13.92
CA MET A 20 2.65 -14.08 -14.49
C MET A 20 2.31 -15.49 -14.95
N ASP A 21 3.33 -16.32 -15.23
CA ASP A 21 3.19 -17.72 -15.61
C ASP A 21 3.00 -18.66 -14.40
N TRP A 22 3.03 -18.11 -13.17
CA TRP A 22 2.88 -18.89 -11.95
C TRP A 22 1.40 -19.20 -11.66
N PRO A 23 1.12 -20.21 -10.80
CA PRO A 23 -0.24 -20.48 -10.38
C PRO A 23 -0.91 -19.24 -9.78
N LYS A 24 -2.18 -19.02 -10.08
CA LYS A 24 -2.97 -17.85 -9.64
C LYS A 24 -2.87 -17.57 -8.14
N MET A 25 -2.79 -18.63 -7.33
CA MET A 25 -2.63 -18.52 -5.88
C MET A 25 -1.28 -17.90 -5.49
N SER A 26 -0.20 -18.21 -6.22
CA SER A 26 1.11 -17.59 -6.01
C SER A 26 1.11 -16.10 -6.36
N ILE A 27 0.44 -15.73 -7.45
CA ILE A 27 0.26 -14.32 -7.86
C ILE A 27 -0.53 -13.56 -6.79
N PHE A 28 -1.60 -14.17 -6.26
CA PHE A 28 -2.38 -13.57 -5.18
C PHE A 28 -1.56 -13.33 -3.90
N VAL A 29 -0.72 -14.30 -3.52
CA VAL A 29 0.21 -14.12 -2.38
C VAL A 29 1.21 -13.00 -2.64
N LEU A 30 1.73 -12.85 -3.86
CA LEU A 30 2.59 -11.73 -4.23
C LEU A 30 1.85 -10.39 -4.12
N LEU A 31 0.59 -10.30 -4.56
CA LEU A 31 -0.23 -9.11 -4.41
C LEU A 31 -0.41 -8.73 -2.92
N LEU A 32 -0.67 -9.70 -2.05
CA LEU A 32 -0.74 -9.45 -0.60
C LEU A 32 0.62 -8.99 -0.03
N ALA A 33 1.73 -9.54 -0.52
CA ALA A 33 3.07 -9.11 -0.13
C ALA A 33 3.34 -7.64 -0.51
N MET A 34 2.81 -7.16 -1.65
CA MET A 34 2.93 -5.77 -2.08
C MET A 34 2.26 -4.78 -1.11
N PHE A 35 1.18 -5.18 -0.43
CA PHE A 35 0.55 -4.35 0.61
C PHE A 35 1.40 -4.20 1.86
N THR A 36 2.17 -5.23 2.22
CA THR A 36 2.82 -5.29 3.54
C THR A 36 4.02 -4.37 3.68
N GLY A 37 4.73 -4.08 2.59
CA GLY A 37 5.90 -3.22 2.61
C GLY A 37 7.04 -3.72 3.52
N GLY A 38 8.09 -2.93 3.66
CA GLY A 38 9.27 -3.27 4.46
C GLY A 38 9.11 -3.10 5.97
N GLY A 39 10.21 -3.28 6.70
CA GLY A 39 10.27 -3.13 8.15
C GLY A 39 10.17 -1.69 8.65
N ALA A 40 10.09 -1.53 9.98
CA ALA A 40 10.14 -0.22 10.61
C ALA A 40 11.46 0.48 10.28
N GLY A 41 11.40 1.75 9.89
CA GLY A 41 12.58 2.52 9.50
C GLY A 41 13.07 2.26 8.07
N SER A 42 12.46 1.34 7.33
CA SER A 42 12.72 1.16 5.90
C SER A 42 12.17 2.36 5.10
N THR A 43 12.89 2.72 4.03
CA THR A 43 12.44 3.73 3.05
C THR A 43 11.39 3.18 2.07
N THR A 44 10.97 1.93 2.23
CA THR A 44 9.94 1.27 1.43
C THR A 44 8.60 1.98 1.60
N GLY A 45 7.85 2.13 0.52
CA GLY A 45 6.44 2.53 0.56
C GLY A 45 5.54 1.45 1.19
N GLY A 46 4.22 1.60 1.06
CA GLY A 46 3.24 0.64 1.61
C GLY A 46 3.00 0.77 3.11
N ILE A 47 2.29 -0.21 3.68
CA ILE A 47 1.75 -0.12 5.05
C ILE A 47 2.77 -0.50 6.12
N LYS A 48 4.00 -0.76 5.84
CA LYS A 48 5.06 -1.21 6.78
C LYS A 48 4.60 -2.32 7.75
N MET A 49 5.36 -3.40 7.85
CA MET A 49 5.01 -4.60 8.63
C MET A 49 4.65 -4.30 10.10
N VAL A 50 5.30 -3.31 10.72
CA VAL A 50 5.02 -2.92 12.11
C VAL A 50 3.62 -2.35 12.26
N ARG A 51 3.13 -1.54 11.30
CA ARG A 51 1.76 -1.00 11.33
C ARG A 51 0.73 -2.12 11.22
N ILE A 52 0.97 -3.11 10.38
CA ILE A 52 0.10 -4.29 10.24
C ILE A 52 0.05 -5.08 11.55
N MET A 53 1.21 -5.34 12.17
CA MET A 53 1.27 -6.02 13.46
C MET A 53 0.50 -5.25 14.55
N LEU A 54 0.60 -3.92 14.56
CA LEU A 54 -0.15 -3.06 15.48
C LEU A 54 -1.66 -3.17 15.25
N LEU A 55 -2.11 -3.17 14.01
CA LEU A 55 -3.53 -3.33 13.67
C LEU A 55 -4.08 -4.68 14.15
N PHE A 56 -3.34 -5.78 13.98
CA PHE A 56 -3.75 -7.09 14.51
C PHE A 56 -3.80 -7.12 16.04
N LYS A 57 -2.85 -6.47 16.72
CA LYS A 57 -2.89 -6.33 18.18
C LYS A 57 -4.08 -5.50 18.65
N ALA A 58 -4.46 -4.46 17.88
CA ALA A 58 -5.64 -3.68 18.12
C ALA A 58 -6.91 -4.52 18.03
N LEU A 59 -7.05 -5.16 16.89
CA LEU A 59 -8.21 -6.01 16.67
C LEU A 59 -8.36 -7.02 17.81
N LYS A 60 -7.27 -7.66 18.22
CA LYS A 60 -7.29 -8.60 19.35
C LYS A 60 -7.71 -7.92 20.66
N ARG A 61 -7.20 -6.69 20.92
CA ARG A 61 -7.61 -5.91 22.12
C ARG A 61 -9.08 -5.60 22.09
N GLU A 62 -9.61 -5.07 20.98
CA GLU A 62 -11.01 -4.72 20.84
C GLU A 62 -11.94 -5.94 21.02
N LEU A 63 -11.59 -7.09 20.44
CA LEU A 63 -12.31 -8.33 20.63
C LEU A 63 -12.33 -8.75 22.12
N LEU A 64 -11.21 -8.62 22.83
CA LEU A 64 -11.13 -8.93 24.26
C LEU A 64 -11.94 -7.94 25.11
N LEU A 65 -12.01 -6.65 24.74
CA LEU A 65 -12.83 -5.66 25.42
C LEU A 65 -14.33 -5.88 25.22
N VAL A 66 -14.75 -6.43 24.08
CA VAL A 66 -16.14 -6.86 23.88
C VAL A 66 -16.51 -7.99 24.84
N ILE A 67 -15.59 -8.94 25.08
CA ILE A 67 -15.83 -10.06 26.00
C ILE A 67 -15.74 -9.62 27.47
N HIS A 68 -14.78 -8.73 27.77
CA HIS A 68 -14.50 -8.23 29.12
C HIS A 68 -14.48 -6.70 29.16
N PRO A 69 -15.64 -6.02 29.18
CA PRO A 69 -15.73 -4.56 29.03
C PRO A 69 -15.03 -3.74 30.12
N ARG A 70 -14.77 -4.33 31.30
CA ARG A 70 -14.09 -3.67 32.42
C ARG A 70 -12.58 -3.98 32.48
N ALA A 71 -12.03 -4.75 31.56
CA ALA A 71 -10.62 -5.10 31.55
C ALA A 71 -9.77 -3.93 31.05
N VAL A 72 -8.72 -3.59 31.78
CA VAL A 72 -7.72 -2.61 31.34
C VAL A 72 -6.61 -3.34 30.61
N ILE A 73 -6.72 -3.42 29.29
CA ILE A 73 -5.77 -4.14 28.43
C ILE A 73 -4.80 -3.14 27.80
N LYS A 74 -3.57 -3.10 28.33
CA LYS A 74 -2.49 -2.30 27.75
C LYS A 74 -1.83 -3.00 26.57
N LEU A 75 -1.68 -2.30 25.45
CA LEU A 75 -0.96 -2.81 24.29
C LEU A 75 0.55 -2.72 24.54
N ARG A 76 1.25 -3.82 24.24
CA ARG A 76 2.71 -3.92 24.40
C ARG A 76 3.38 -4.43 23.12
N ILE A 77 4.55 -3.85 22.81
CA ILE A 77 5.52 -4.42 21.86
C ILE A 77 6.79 -4.72 22.65
N GLY A 78 7.11 -6.02 22.83
CA GLY A 78 8.12 -6.45 23.78
C GLY A 78 7.76 -5.92 25.19
N ASP A 79 8.70 -5.25 25.85
CA ASP A 79 8.52 -4.70 27.20
C ASP A 79 7.91 -3.28 27.23
N LYS A 80 7.76 -2.64 26.08
CA LYS A 80 7.25 -1.26 26.01
C LYS A 80 5.73 -1.23 25.88
N VAL A 81 5.08 -0.48 26.77
CA VAL A 81 3.67 -0.14 26.68
C VAL A 81 3.52 0.93 25.59
N LEU A 82 2.61 0.70 24.68
CA LEU A 82 2.31 1.63 23.59
C LEU A 82 1.28 2.67 24.04
N ASP A 83 1.50 3.90 23.59
CA ASP A 83 0.56 5.00 23.76
C ASP A 83 -0.67 4.81 22.86
N GLU A 84 -1.86 5.16 23.37
CA GLU A 84 -3.11 5.09 22.63
C GLU A 84 -3.13 6.03 21.42
N GLY A 85 -2.42 7.16 21.49
CA GLY A 85 -2.26 8.10 20.39
C GLY A 85 -1.58 7.48 19.17
N LEU A 86 -0.52 6.71 19.37
CA LEU A 86 0.20 6.01 18.31
C LEU A 86 -0.71 5.02 17.57
N PHE A 87 -1.60 4.40 18.30
CA PHE A 87 -2.56 3.44 17.80
C PHE A 87 -3.59 4.06 16.86
N ARG A 88 -4.16 5.18 17.30
CA ARG A 88 -5.10 5.96 16.50
C ARG A 88 -4.46 6.43 15.19
N ASN A 89 -3.21 6.91 15.26
CA ASN A 89 -2.47 7.36 14.07
C ASN A 89 -2.25 6.24 13.05
N VAL A 90 -1.95 5.01 13.51
CA VAL A 90 -1.81 3.85 12.61
C VAL A 90 -3.13 3.50 11.94
N GLY A 91 -4.24 3.55 12.69
CA GLY A 91 -5.58 3.30 12.13
C GLY A 91 -5.97 4.35 11.08
N VAL A 92 -5.73 5.63 11.37
CA VAL A 92 -5.99 6.74 10.43
C VAL A 92 -5.14 6.57 9.17
N PHE A 93 -3.84 6.28 9.31
CA PHE A 93 -2.96 6.03 8.16
C PHE A 93 -3.47 4.88 7.28
N PHE A 94 -3.84 3.76 7.90
CA PHE A 94 -4.36 2.60 7.17
C PHE A 94 -5.63 2.93 6.39
N PHE A 95 -6.57 3.67 7.03
CA PHE A 95 -7.81 4.09 6.39
C PHE A 95 -7.55 5.01 5.18
N ILE A 96 -6.68 6.01 5.34
CA ILE A 96 -6.30 6.91 4.24
C ILE A 96 -5.59 6.14 3.12
N PHE A 97 -4.69 5.21 3.46
CA PHE A 97 -4.01 4.37 2.48
C PHE A 97 -5.01 3.57 1.62
N ILE A 98 -6.00 2.94 2.26
CA ILE A 98 -7.03 2.17 1.54
C ILE A 98 -7.88 3.09 0.65
N ILE A 99 -8.27 4.28 1.14
CA ILE A 99 -9.01 5.25 0.32
C ILE A 99 -8.19 5.66 -0.91
N LEU A 100 -6.94 6.04 -0.74
CA LEU A 100 -6.06 6.43 -1.85
C LEU A 100 -5.82 5.29 -2.83
N PHE A 101 -5.67 4.08 -2.33
CA PHE A 101 -5.55 2.88 -3.15
C PHE A 101 -6.80 2.63 -4.01
N LEU A 102 -7.99 2.70 -3.42
CA LEU A 102 -9.26 2.50 -4.14
C LEU A 102 -9.52 3.64 -5.15
N LEU A 103 -9.31 4.89 -4.72
CA LEU A 103 -9.43 6.04 -5.62
C LEU A 103 -8.40 5.97 -6.75
N GLY A 104 -7.17 5.60 -6.44
CA GLY A 104 -6.12 5.40 -7.43
C GLY A 104 -6.49 4.35 -8.47
N SER A 105 -7.04 3.22 -8.03
CA SER A 105 -7.53 2.18 -8.93
C SER A 105 -8.67 2.66 -9.82
N LEU A 106 -9.66 3.34 -9.25
CA LEU A 106 -10.81 3.87 -10.00
C LEU A 106 -10.38 4.92 -11.02
N VAL A 107 -9.53 5.88 -10.63
CA VAL A 107 -9.05 6.94 -11.53
C VAL A 107 -8.21 6.34 -12.67
N THR A 108 -7.34 5.37 -12.38
CA THR A 108 -6.56 4.68 -13.41
C THR A 108 -7.46 3.98 -14.42
N LEU A 109 -8.47 3.22 -13.95
CA LEU A 109 -9.43 2.56 -14.83
C LEU A 109 -10.25 3.55 -15.66
N TYR A 110 -10.64 4.68 -15.08
CA TYR A 110 -11.39 5.72 -15.79
C TYR A 110 -10.55 6.41 -16.86
N LEU A 111 -9.31 6.77 -16.57
CA LEU A 111 -8.42 7.46 -17.51
C LEU A 111 -7.99 6.57 -18.68
N GLU A 112 -7.90 5.26 -18.45
CA GLU A 112 -7.48 4.29 -19.47
C GLU A 112 -8.66 3.60 -20.19
N ALA A 113 -9.90 3.95 -19.86
CA ALA A 113 -11.09 3.29 -20.44
C ALA A 113 -11.14 3.36 -21.95
N ASP A 114 -10.65 4.45 -22.55
CA ASP A 114 -10.66 4.69 -24.00
C ASP A 114 -9.25 4.61 -24.61
N ASN A 115 -8.27 4.01 -23.93
CA ASN A 115 -6.90 3.92 -24.43
C ASN A 115 -6.81 2.81 -25.50
N PRO A 116 -6.50 3.16 -26.78
CA PRO A 116 -6.40 2.17 -27.85
C PRO A 116 -5.16 1.26 -27.74
N ASN A 117 -4.17 1.63 -26.93
CA ASN A 117 -2.89 0.92 -26.83
C ASN A 117 -2.92 -0.23 -25.84
N VAL A 118 -3.87 -0.20 -24.88
CA VAL A 118 -3.92 -1.21 -23.82
C VAL A 118 -5.35 -1.39 -23.33
N ASP A 119 -5.76 -2.65 -23.17
CA ASP A 119 -7.01 -3.01 -22.52
C ASP A 119 -6.73 -3.34 -21.04
N ILE A 120 -7.17 -2.46 -20.13
CA ILE A 120 -6.91 -2.59 -18.69
C ILE A 120 -8.11 -3.21 -17.99
N ASN A 121 -7.87 -4.37 -17.41
CA ASN A 121 -8.82 -5.04 -16.54
C ASN A 121 -8.83 -4.45 -15.12
N ILE A 122 -9.86 -4.77 -14.34
CA ILE A 122 -9.97 -4.35 -12.92
C ILE A 122 -8.73 -4.75 -12.11
N ILE A 123 -8.18 -5.95 -12.36
CA ILE A 123 -6.98 -6.45 -11.68
C ILE A 123 -5.75 -5.62 -12.03
N ASP A 124 -5.65 -5.17 -13.28
CA ASP A 124 -4.57 -4.29 -13.73
C ASP A 124 -4.65 -2.94 -13.02
N GLY A 125 -5.83 -2.31 -12.97
CA GLY A 125 -6.04 -1.04 -12.28
C GLY A 125 -5.71 -1.10 -10.79
N ILE A 126 -6.12 -2.18 -10.12
CA ILE A 126 -5.78 -2.47 -8.71
C ILE A 126 -4.25 -2.61 -8.55
N SER A 127 -3.62 -3.36 -9.42
CA SER A 127 -2.18 -3.63 -9.36
C SER A 127 -1.34 -2.40 -9.65
N ILE A 128 -1.72 -1.59 -10.65
CA ILE A 128 -1.06 -0.34 -11.02
C ILE A 128 -1.11 0.64 -9.83
N SER A 129 -2.31 0.87 -9.28
CA SER A 129 -2.49 1.76 -8.14
C SER A 129 -1.68 1.31 -6.92
N LEU A 130 -1.73 0.01 -6.59
CA LEU A 130 -0.97 -0.55 -5.47
C LEU A 130 0.53 -0.42 -5.67
N SER A 131 1.04 -0.78 -6.85
CA SER A 131 2.47 -0.71 -7.17
C SER A 131 2.99 0.71 -7.09
N CYS A 132 2.24 1.69 -7.58
CA CYS A 132 2.59 3.10 -7.51
C CYS A 132 2.52 3.63 -6.07
N LEU A 133 1.44 3.37 -5.33
CA LEU A 133 1.27 3.83 -3.96
C LEU A 133 2.28 3.20 -2.99
N ALA A 134 2.61 1.91 -3.18
CA ALA A 134 3.63 1.22 -2.39
C ALA A 134 5.06 1.45 -2.90
N ASN A 135 5.24 2.17 -4.03
CA ASN A 135 6.54 2.46 -4.65
C ASN A 135 7.38 1.20 -4.94
N ILE A 136 6.77 0.19 -5.53
CA ILE A 136 7.40 -1.10 -5.84
C ILE A 136 7.95 -1.10 -7.28
N GLY A 137 7.18 -0.57 -8.24
CA GLY A 137 7.47 -0.54 -9.65
C GLY A 137 6.73 -1.60 -10.44
N PRO A 138 7.14 -2.87 -10.47
CA PRO A 138 6.40 -3.90 -11.16
C PRO A 138 5.12 -4.27 -10.40
N GLY A 139 4.12 -4.76 -11.15
CA GLY A 139 2.84 -5.21 -10.60
C GLY A 139 2.38 -6.51 -11.24
N ILE A 140 1.07 -6.67 -11.37
CA ILE A 140 0.41 -7.81 -11.99
C ILE A 140 -0.25 -7.32 -13.28
N GLY A 141 -0.36 -8.18 -14.28
CA GLY A 141 -0.99 -7.86 -15.55
C GLY A 141 -0.12 -6.97 -16.44
N VAL A 142 -0.67 -5.87 -16.94
CA VAL A 142 -0.03 -4.96 -17.90
C VAL A 142 1.31 -4.42 -17.41
N ILE A 143 1.45 -4.13 -16.13
CA ILE A 143 2.70 -3.69 -15.49
C ILE A 143 3.46 -4.84 -14.81
N GLY A 144 3.26 -6.06 -15.29
CA GLY A 144 3.98 -7.25 -14.82
C GLY A 144 5.49 -7.18 -15.05
N PRO A 145 6.24 -8.28 -14.78
CA PRO A 145 7.70 -8.32 -14.88
C PRO A 145 8.27 -7.92 -16.24
N THR A 146 7.51 -8.17 -17.30
CA THR A 146 7.86 -7.85 -18.70
C THR A 146 7.06 -6.67 -19.24
N GLY A 147 6.17 -6.12 -18.44
CA GLY A 147 5.30 -4.99 -18.80
C GLY A 147 5.99 -3.64 -18.68
N THR A 148 5.33 -2.61 -19.19
CA THR A 148 5.84 -1.25 -19.16
C THR A 148 4.73 -0.23 -18.94
N TYR A 149 5.04 0.84 -18.21
CA TYR A 149 4.15 1.97 -18.02
C TYR A 149 3.98 2.85 -19.27
N SER A 150 4.84 2.68 -20.29
CA SER A 150 4.81 3.50 -21.53
C SER A 150 3.56 3.26 -22.39
N LEU A 151 2.79 2.22 -22.10
CA LEU A 151 1.51 1.93 -22.77
C LEU A 151 0.35 2.77 -22.21
N LEU A 152 0.53 3.35 -21.03
CA LEU A 152 -0.46 4.17 -20.36
C LEU A 152 -0.49 5.58 -20.93
N GLY A 153 -1.64 6.25 -20.88
CA GLY A 153 -1.80 7.62 -21.30
C GLY A 153 -1.04 8.63 -20.43
N ASP A 154 -0.66 9.76 -21.01
CA ASP A 154 0.10 10.80 -20.30
C ASP A 154 -0.61 11.31 -19.04
N SER A 155 -1.93 11.47 -19.10
CA SER A 155 -2.74 11.89 -17.96
C SER A 155 -2.65 10.90 -16.79
N THR A 156 -2.67 9.59 -17.11
CA THR A 156 -2.50 8.52 -16.13
C THR A 156 -1.10 8.54 -15.54
N LEU A 157 -0.07 8.74 -16.34
CA LEU A 157 1.32 8.80 -15.86
C LEU A 157 1.53 9.98 -14.89
N ILE A 158 0.95 11.15 -15.17
CA ILE A 158 1.00 12.30 -14.25
C ILE A 158 0.30 11.98 -12.94
N PHE A 159 -0.91 11.41 -13.01
CA PHE A 159 -1.66 11.00 -11.84
C PHE A 159 -0.92 9.95 -10.99
N LEU A 160 -0.37 8.92 -11.62
CA LEU A 160 0.40 7.88 -10.95
C LEU A 160 1.68 8.43 -10.31
N SER A 161 2.34 9.40 -10.95
CA SER A 161 3.51 10.09 -10.38
C SER A 161 3.16 10.82 -9.09
N ALA A 162 2.00 11.51 -9.05
CA ALA A 162 1.49 12.13 -7.83
C ALA A 162 1.18 11.08 -6.74
N LEU A 163 0.58 9.93 -7.12
CA LEU A 163 0.29 8.84 -6.21
C LEU A 163 1.58 8.22 -5.62
N MET A 164 2.62 8.05 -6.45
CA MET A 164 3.95 7.59 -6.00
C MET A 164 4.58 8.55 -5.00
N MET A 165 4.46 9.86 -5.25
CA MET A 165 4.95 10.88 -4.33
C MET A 165 4.23 10.81 -2.97
N LEU A 166 2.91 10.67 -2.98
CA LEU A 166 2.11 10.50 -1.75
C LEU A 166 2.53 9.27 -0.96
N GLY A 167 2.73 8.14 -1.63
CA GLY A 167 3.16 6.90 -1.00
C GLY A 167 4.58 6.97 -0.41
N ARG A 168 5.47 7.78 -1.01
CA ARG A 168 6.87 7.89 -0.59
C ARG A 168 7.09 8.83 0.57
N LEU A 169 6.40 9.98 0.60
CA LEU A 169 6.59 11.05 1.58
C LEU A 169 5.81 10.85 2.88
N GLU A 170 5.30 9.65 3.11
CA GLU A 170 4.33 9.36 4.18
C GLU A 170 3.06 10.22 4.03
N ILE A 171 1.98 9.61 3.61
CA ILE A 171 0.70 10.23 3.22
C ILE A 171 0.25 11.35 4.17
N ILE A 172 0.38 11.13 5.49
CA ILE A 172 -0.04 12.10 6.51
C ILE A 172 0.78 13.40 6.42
N THR A 173 2.09 13.30 6.19
CA THR A 173 2.99 14.47 6.09
C THR A 173 2.60 15.35 4.91
N VAL A 174 2.29 14.72 3.77
CA VAL A 174 1.87 15.48 2.57
C VAL A 174 0.49 16.11 2.77
N LEU A 175 -0.46 15.40 3.40
CA LEU A 175 -1.79 15.95 3.68
C LEU A 175 -1.73 17.15 4.64
N LEU A 176 -0.81 17.14 5.61
CA LEU A 176 -0.62 18.27 6.52
C LEU A 176 -0.15 19.53 5.81
N LEU A 177 0.60 19.43 4.69
CA LEU A 177 0.98 20.59 3.88
C LEU A 177 -0.21 21.33 3.25
N PHE A 178 -1.30 20.64 3.01
CA PHE A 178 -2.52 21.21 2.44
C PHE A 178 -3.53 21.65 3.51
N TYR A 179 -3.24 21.42 4.80
CA TYR A 179 -4.14 21.78 5.89
C TYR A 179 -3.86 23.21 6.38
N PRO A 180 -4.83 24.14 6.25
CA PRO A 180 -4.59 25.56 6.53
C PRO A 180 -4.13 25.86 7.97
N ASP A 181 -4.59 25.08 8.95
CA ASP A 181 -4.23 25.28 10.36
C ASP A 181 -2.76 24.92 10.67
N THR A 182 -2.08 24.23 9.75
CA THR A 182 -0.62 23.95 9.89
C THR A 182 0.21 25.24 9.80
N TYR A 183 -0.33 26.30 9.22
CA TYR A 183 0.32 27.60 8.98
C TYR A 183 -0.21 28.72 9.88
N ARG A 184 -1.13 28.39 10.80
CA ARG A 184 -1.64 29.32 11.80
C ARG A 184 -0.93 29.03 13.13
N ASP A 185 -0.05 29.94 13.54
CA ASP A 185 0.51 30.02 14.89
C ASP A 185 -0.56 30.50 15.87
#